data_051fc237a21785a1fa41971849a43085
#
_entry.id   051fc237a21785a1fa41971849a43085
#
_cell.length_a   1.000
_cell.length_b   1.000
_cell.length_c   1.000
_cell.angle_alpha   90.00
_cell.angle_beta   90.00
_cell.angle_gamma   90.00
#
_symmetry.space_group_name_H-M   'P 1'
#
loop_
_entity.id
_entity.type
_entity.pdbx_description
1 polymer ?
#
loop_
_entity_poly.entity_id
_entity_poly.type
_entity_poly.pdbx_seq_one_letter_code
_entity_poly.pdbx_strand_id
1 'polypeptide(L)'
;MTAILEAVVGFCVRRPALVALLGLALAVWGGWYSASHFAINTNTAQLISPDIGWRRDEIAYQKAFPQFNDLIVAVIDGPTAEASDAAADRLTKALRKDDGGKAVVRAWRPDSNAYLDREGLLLLDKRDLELTLAEIDGRRDFFAALAADPSLRGLATLISGAMQNAEKNRAAFSQFVEPLGKLADSIDASLAGHAQALSWRNLFEKGAPTKADLRRLVLVEPVLDFTALEPGGKAIARVRAAAKAEGITKEAGFNFRLTGQTPLADEEFATVAENYEINLIGTILAVAVVLFMALRSPKIILAVLITLFVGLAITFGLGLALVTRLNLISVAFAVLFIGLGVDFGIQFATRYREERFRNPDSIGQALVAAIRGIGYS
;
A
#
# COMPACT_ATOMS: atom_id res chain seq x y z
N MET A 1 -41.35 4.23 -27.22
CA MET A 1 -39.96 3.75 -27.20
C MET A 1 -39.73 2.66 -28.26
N THR A 2 -40.58 1.69 -28.40
CA THR A 2 -40.50 0.60 -29.41
C THR A 2 -40.38 1.07 -30.85
N ALA A 3 -41.17 2.09 -31.27
CA ALA A 3 -41.14 2.62 -32.64
C ALA A 3 -39.77 3.19 -33.05
N ILE A 4 -39.02 3.80 -32.10
CA ILE A 4 -37.66 4.33 -32.32
C ILE A 4 -36.70 3.15 -32.51
N LEU A 5 -36.75 2.15 -31.64
CA LEU A 5 -35.91 0.95 -31.74
C LEU A 5 -36.14 0.20 -33.04
N GLU A 6 -37.40 0.05 -33.47
CA GLU A 6 -37.74 -0.56 -34.77
C GLU A 6 -37.20 0.23 -35.96
N ALA A 7 -37.26 1.56 -35.91
CA ALA A 7 -36.71 2.43 -36.94
C ALA A 7 -35.18 2.29 -37.04
N VAL A 8 -34.48 2.26 -35.89
CA VAL A 8 -33.04 2.07 -35.81
C VAL A 8 -32.64 0.71 -36.38
N VAL A 9 -33.27 -0.39 -35.92
CA VAL A 9 -32.98 -1.74 -36.42
C VAL A 9 -33.34 -1.87 -37.91
N GLY A 10 -34.45 -1.29 -38.33
CA GLY A 10 -34.81 -1.24 -39.74
C GLY A 10 -33.79 -0.48 -40.63
N PHE A 11 -33.17 0.58 -40.09
CA PHE A 11 -32.07 1.25 -40.78
C PHE A 11 -30.81 0.36 -40.82
N CYS A 12 -30.46 -0.29 -39.71
CA CYS A 12 -29.31 -1.21 -39.65
C CYS A 12 -29.44 -2.36 -40.67
N VAL A 13 -30.65 -2.92 -40.77
CA VAL A 13 -30.92 -3.98 -41.74
C VAL A 13 -30.85 -3.52 -43.19
N ARG A 14 -31.28 -2.29 -43.51
CA ARG A 14 -31.24 -1.72 -44.86
C ARG A 14 -29.84 -1.28 -45.31
N ARG A 15 -28.97 -0.90 -44.33
CA ARG A 15 -27.64 -0.38 -44.63
C ARG A 15 -26.55 -1.04 -43.75
N PRO A 16 -26.43 -2.41 -43.76
CA PRO A 16 -25.61 -3.14 -42.82
C PRO A 16 -24.10 -2.78 -42.93
N ALA A 17 -23.61 -2.61 -44.16
CA ALA A 17 -22.21 -2.24 -44.39
C ALA A 17 -21.85 -0.84 -43.85
N LEU A 18 -22.77 0.13 -44.01
CA LEU A 18 -22.58 1.49 -43.51
C LEU A 18 -22.54 1.51 -41.99
N VAL A 19 -23.44 0.80 -41.36
CA VAL A 19 -23.49 0.72 -39.87
C VAL A 19 -22.26 0.01 -39.31
N ALA A 20 -21.84 -1.09 -39.98
CA ALA A 20 -20.62 -1.80 -39.58
C ALA A 20 -19.37 -0.93 -39.73
N LEU A 21 -19.23 -0.20 -40.85
CA LEU A 21 -18.10 0.72 -41.09
C LEU A 21 -18.11 1.88 -40.10
N LEU A 22 -19.27 2.46 -39.79
CA LEU A 22 -19.40 3.53 -38.80
C LEU A 22 -19.01 3.05 -37.42
N GLY A 23 -19.51 1.88 -37.01
CA GLY A 23 -19.17 1.25 -35.72
C GLY A 23 -17.68 0.98 -35.61
N LEU A 24 -17.06 0.43 -36.67
CA LEU A 24 -15.62 0.18 -36.73
C LEU A 24 -14.81 1.49 -36.68
N ALA A 25 -15.20 2.52 -37.43
CA ALA A 25 -14.54 3.81 -37.41
C ALA A 25 -14.60 4.47 -36.04
N LEU A 26 -15.75 4.40 -35.36
CA LEU A 26 -15.89 4.90 -33.98
C LEU A 26 -15.09 4.06 -32.98
N ALA A 27 -15.02 2.75 -33.14
CA ALA A 27 -14.20 1.89 -32.29
C ALA A 27 -12.70 2.16 -32.46
N VAL A 28 -12.26 2.33 -33.71
CA VAL A 28 -10.84 2.70 -34.01
C VAL A 28 -10.52 4.07 -33.43
N TRP A 29 -11.43 5.05 -33.61
CA TRP A 29 -11.26 6.37 -32.98
C TRP A 29 -11.23 6.27 -31.45
N GLY A 30 -12.17 5.57 -30.85
CA GLY A 30 -12.26 5.41 -29.41
C GLY A 30 -11.04 4.67 -28.83
N GLY A 31 -10.57 3.61 -29.51
CA GLY A 31 -9.36 2.89 -29.14
C GLY A 31 -8.10 3.76 -29.26
N TRP A 32 -7.94 4.48 -30.36
CA TRP A 32 -6.82 5.42 -30.56
C TRP A 32 -6.84 6.56 -29.54
N TYR A 33 -8.00 7.17 -29.32
CA TYR A 33 -8.17 8.24 -28.34
C TYR A 33 -7.84 7.76 -26.94
N SER A 34 -8.35 6.58 -26.56
CA SER A 34 -8.05 5.95 -25.27
C SER A 34 -6.57 5.65 -25.08
N ALA A 35 -5.90 5.11 -26.10
CA ALA A 35 -4.47 4.79 -26.03
C ALA A 35 -3.59 6.05 -25.92
N SER A 36 -3.98 7.15 -26.58
CA SER A 36 -3.20 8.38 -26.62
C SER A 36 -3.49 9.33 -25.44
N HIS A 37 -4.67 9.25 -24.81
CA HIS A 37 -5.10 10.13 -23.72
C HIS A 37 -5.38 9.37 -22.43
N PHE A 38 -4.91 8.13 -22.33
CA PHE A 38 -5.11 7.34 -21.10
C PHE A 38 -4.46 8.04 -19.92
N ALA A 39 -5.28 8.52 -19.00
CA ALA A 39 -4.85 9.12 -17.74
C ALA A 39 -5.68 8.54 -16.60
N ILE A 40 -4.99 8.03 -15.60
CA ILE A 40 -5.60 7.54 -14.37
C ILE A 40 -5.36 8.53 -13.23
N ASN A 41 -6.33 8.63 -12.34
CA ASN A 41 -6.18 9.33 -11.08
C ASN A 41 -6.50 8.35 -9.94
N THR A 42 -5.46 7.96 -9.22
CA THR A 42 -5.56 7.02 -8.11
C THR A 42 -5.87 7.69 -6.77
N ASN A 43 -6.06 9.03 -6.75
CA ASN A 43 -6.47 9.74 -5.54
C ASN A 43 -7.95 9.47 -5.22
N THR A 44 -8.19 8.46 -4.37
CA THR A 44 -9.53 8.08 -3.93
C THR A 44 -10.23 9.16 -3.11
N ALA A 45 -9.48 10.03 -2.45
CA ALA A 45 -10.01 11.13 -1.66
C ALA A 45 -10.75 12.19 -2.52
N GLN A 46 -10.40 12.29 -3.80
CA GLN A 46 -11.09 13.17 -4.76
C GLN A 46 -12.43 12.63 -5.25
N LEU A 47 -12.78 11.38 -4.96
CA LEU A 47 -14.07 10.80 -5.29
C LEU A 47 -15.20 11.32 -4.40
N ILE A 48 -14.84 11.91 -3.26
CA ILE A 48 -15.79 12.42 -2.25
C ILE A 48 -15.91 13.93 -2.41
N SER A 49 -17.14 14.42 -2.55
CA SER A 49 -17.38 15.87 -2.69
C SER A 49 -16.78 16.63 -1.50
N PRO A 50 -16.02 17.71 -1.74
CA PRO A 50 -15.47 18.55 -0.69
C PRO A 50 -16.57 19.32 0.10
N ASP A 51 -17.80 19.37 -0.40
CA ASP A 51 -18.90 20.10 0.23
C ASP A 51 -19.56 19.34 1.39
N ILE A 52 -19.25 18.06 1.54
CA ILE A 52 -19.76 17.23 2.65
C ILE A 52 -19.09 17.69 3.96
N GLY A 53 -19.85 17.85 5.03
CA GLY A 53 -19.40 18.45 6.30
C GLY A 53 -18.12 17.81 6.83
N TRP A 54 -18.12 16.48 7.06
CA TRP A 54 -16.94 15.79 7.56
C TRP A 54 -15.73 15.86 6.61
N ARG A 55 -15.95 15.93 5.30
CA ARG A 55 -14.86 16.07 4.31
C ARG A 55 -14.21 17.44 4.37
N ARG A 56 -14.98 18.50 4.61
CA ARG A 56 -14.43 19.85 4.86
C ARG A 56 -13.55 19.89 6.10
N ASP A 57 -14.01 19.24 7.17
CA ASP A 57 -13.26 19.17 8.42
C ASP A 57 -11.97 18.35 8.24
N GLU A 58 -12.03 17.26 7.49
CA GLU A 58 -10.85 16.47 7.13
C GLU A 58 -9.85 17.28 6.30
N ILE A 59 -10.29 17.99 5.27
CA ILE A 59 -9.44 18.88 4.47
C ILE A 59 -8.81 19.99 5.33
N ALA A 60 -9.57 20.55 6.27
CA ALA A 60 -9.06 21.54 7.21
C ALA A 60 -8.00 20.94 8.13
N TYR A 61 -8.23 19.72 8.65
CA TYR A 61 -7.26 18.98 9.44
C TYR A 61 -5.98 18.68 8.67
N GLN A 62 -6.11 18.17 7.44
CA GLN A 62 -4.96 17.86 6.57
C GLN A 62 -4.10 19.09 6.28
N LYS A 63 -4.74 20.26 6.12
CA LYS A 63 -4.04 21.54 5.95
C LYS A 63 -3.35 22.02 7.23
N ALA A 64 -3.98 21.80 8.39
CA ALA A 64 -3.44 22.21 9.67
C ALA A 64 -2.27 21.29 10.13
N PHE A 65 -2.33 20.01 9.77
CA PHE A 65 -1.39 18.99 10.20
C PHE A 65 -0.81 18.20 9.01
N PRO A 66 -0.14 18.85 8.05
CA PRO A 66 0.38 18.19 6.84
C PRO A 66 1.37 17.06 7.16
N GLN A 67 2.03 17.13 8.32
CA GLN A 67 3.02 16.14 8.77
C GLN A 67 2.42 14.77 9.12
N PHE A 68 1.11 14.61 9.14
CA PHE A 68 0.44 13.35 9.45
C PHE A 68 -0.30 12.74 8.26
N ASN A 69 -0.21 13.38 7.10
CA ASN A 69 -0.90 12.91 5.90
C ASN A 69 0.00 11.98 5.08
N ASP A 70 -0.60 10.96 4.49
CA ASP A 70 0.01 10.10 3.48
C ASP A 70 1.40 9.54 3.84
N LEU A 71 1.63 9.25 5.13
CA LEU A 71 2.92 8.82 5.62
C LEU A 71 3.27 7.39 5.22
N ILE A 72 4.57 7.18 4.97
CA ILE A 72 5.24 5.89 5.06
C ILE A 72 5.85 5.78 6.45
N VAL A 73 5.54 4.72 7.17
CA VAL A 73 6.09 4.41 8.47
C VAL A 73 7.05 3.24 8.33
N ALA A 74 8.35 3.51 8.42
CA ALA A 74 9.36 2.46 8.47
C ALA A 74 9.48 1.96 9.91
N VAL A 75 9.20 0.68 10.10
CA VAL A 75 9.26 -0.03 11.39
C VAL A 75 10.54 -0.85 11.41
N ILE A 76 11.41 -0.58 12.38
CA ILE A 76 12.70 -1.25 12.56
C ILE A 76 12.67 -1.96 13.91
N ASP A 77 12.68 -3.29 13.89
CA ASP A 77 12.89 -4.12 15.07
C ASP A 77 14.31 -4.68 14.98
N GLY A 78 15.20 -4.29 15.88
CA GLY A 78 16.62 -4.72 15.89
C GLY A 78 16.92 -5.72 17.00
N PRO A 79 18.15 -6.24 17.01
CA PRO A 79 18.58 -7.20 18.04
C PRO A 79 18.69 -6.56 19.43
N THR A 80 18.93 -5.26 19.52
CA THR A 80 18.97 -4.47 20.76
C THR A 80 18.32 -3.11 20.54
N ALA A 81 17.91 -2.46 21.62
CA ALA A 81 17.34 -1.11 21.58
C ALA A 81 18.32 -0.11 20.94
N GLU A 82 19.58 -0.18 21.31
CA GLU A 82 20.64 0.71 20.80
C GLU A 82 20.92 0.46 19.32
N ALA A 83 20.90 -0.81 18.88
CA ALA A 83 21.05 -1.15 17.46
C ALA A 83 19.89 -0.60 16.63
N SER A 84 18.67 -0.69 17.17
CA SER A 84 17.46 -0.12 16.54
C SER A 84 17.53 1.40 16.46
N ASP A 85 17.99 2.08 17.53
CA ASP A 85 18.19 3.52 17.56
C ASP A 85 19.21 3.96 16.51
N ALA A 86 20.38 3.32 16.49
CA ALA A 86 21.42 3.62 15.53
C ALA A 86 20.98 3.36 14.08
N ALA A 87 20.22 2.29 13.84
CA ALA A 87 19.66 1.97 12.52
C ALA A 87 18.65 3.01 12.07
N ALA A 88 17.71 3.42 12.96
CA ALA A 88 16.72 4.45 12.67
C ALA A 88 17.38 5.81 12.37
N ASP A 89 18.44 6.15 13.09
CA ASP A 89 19.20 7.38 12.84
C ASP A 89 19.93 7.35 11.48
N ARG A 90 20.58 6.23 11.14
CA ARG A 90 21.24 6.07 9.83
C ARG A 90 20.22 6.18 8.71
N LEU A 91 19.08 5.46 8.82
CA LEU A 91 18.02 5.52 7.82
C LEU A 91 17.48 6.95 7.65
N THR A 92 17.19 7.62 8.75
CA THR A 92 16.69 9.01 8.73
C THR A 92 17.68 9.95 8.06
N LYS A 93 18.98 9.84 8.38
CA LYS A 93 20.06 10.63 7.75
C LYS A 93 20.22 10.31 6.26
N ALA A 94 20.13 9.03 5.88
CA ALA A 94 20.23 8.60 4.48
C ALA A 94 19.05 9.11 3.63
N LEU A 95 17.84 9.18 4.22
CA LEU A 95 16.65 9.70 3.54
C LEU A 95 16.64 11.24 3.47
N ARG A 96 17.30 11.93 4.40
CA ARG A 96 17.48 13.39 4.36
C ARG A 96 18.53 13.84 3.35
N LYS A 97 19.46 12.95 2.95
CA LYS A 97 20.39 13.25 1.86
C LYS A 97 19.59 13.45 0.59
N ASP A 98 19.80 14.62 0.04
CA ASP A 98 19.00 15.18 -1.05
C ASP A 98 19.00 14.27 -2.29
N ASP A 99 17.81 13.82 -2.67
CA ASP A 99 17.50 13.26 -3.98
C ASP A 99 16.86 14.33 -4.90
N GLY A 100 16.95 15.61 -4.51
CA GLY A 100 16.26 16.72 -5.15
C GLY A 100 14.77 16.77 -4.83
N GLY A 101 14.33 16.14 -3.73
CA GLY A 101 12.92 16.07 -3.33
C GLY A 101 12.04 15.27 -4.29
N LYS A 102 12.65 14.37 -5.10
CA LYS A 102 11.93 13.64 -6.17
C LYS A 102 11.07 12.49 -5.66
N ALA A 103 11.46 11.88 -4.54
CA ALA A 103 10.76 10.75 -3.97
C ALA A 103 10.33 10.99 -2.52
N VAL A 104 11.15 11.67 -1.71
CA VAL A 104 10.91 11.91 -0.29
C VAL A 104 10.99 13.40 -0.01
N VAL A 105 9.94 13.96 0.61
CA VAL A 105 9.92 15.36 1.05
C VAL A 105 10.76 15.53 2.30
N ARG A 106 10.52 14.67 3.31
CA ARG A 106 11.28 14.65 4.56
C ARG A 106 11.17 13.30 5.26
N ALA A 107 12.14 13.04 6.14
CA ALA A 107 12.14 11.89 7.03
C ALA A 107 12.53 12.32 8.44
N TRP A 108 11.86 11.78 9.46
CA TRP A 108 12.14 12.09 10.86
C TRP A 108 11.79 10.95 11.79
N ARG A 109 12.34 10.98 12.97
CA ARG A 109 11.97 10.08 14.07
C ARG A 109 11.04 10.82 15.03
N PRO A 110 9.89 10.26 15.42
CA PRO A 110 8.98 10.88 16.38
C PRO A 110 9.55 10.87 17.80
N ASP A 111 10.42 9.91 18.11
CA ASP A 111 11.04 9.69 19.41
C ASP A 111 12.40 10.42 19.57
N SER A 112 12.96 10.99 18.51
CA SER A 112 14.22 11.73 18.52
C SER A 112 13.97 13.24 18.42
N ASN A 113 13.63 13.84 19.54
CA ASN A 113 13.38 15.28 19.64
C ASN A 113 14.24 15.85 20.76
N ALA A 114 15.04 16.88 20.45
CA ALA A 114 15.91 17.54 21.41
C ALA A 114 15.20 18.08 22.67
N TYR A 115 13.91 18.35 22.58
CA TYR A 115 13.07 18.71 23.71
C TYR A 115 12.84 17.48 24.61
N LEU A 116 12.45 16.33 24.00
CA LEU A 116 12.22 15.09 24.76
C LEU A 116 13.51 14.56 25.39
N ASP A 117 14.66 14.71 24.70
CA ASP A 117 15.97 14.30 25.22
C ASP A 117 16.37 15.06 26.48
N ARG A 118 15.96 16.34 26.60
CA ARG A 118 16.29 17.19 27.76
C ARG A 118 15.19 17.21 28.82
N GLU A 119 13.95 17.27 28.37
CA GLU A 119 12.79 17.56 29.23
C GLU A 119 11.85 16.36 29.36
N GLY A 120 12.23 15.20 28.86
CA GLY A 120 11.38 14.01 28.81
C GLY A 120 10.85 13.57 30.17
N LEU A 121 11.64 13.75 31.24
CA LEU A 121 11.23 13.45 32.62
C LEU A 121 10.03 14.30 33.09
N LEU A 122 9.86 15.52 32.53
CA LEU A 122 8.73 16.40 32.87
C LEU A 122 7.40 15.90 32.28
N LEU A 123 7.44 14.98 31.33
CA LEU A 123 6.25 14.39 30.69
C LEU A 123 5.76 13.12 31.38
N LEU A 124 6.54 12.60 32.35
CA LEU A 124 6.12 11.47 33.17
C LEU A 124 5.05 11.91 34.17
N ASP A 125 4.13 11.02 34.48
CA ASP A 125 3.27 11.25 35.61
C ASP A 125 4.09 11.25 36.95
N LYS A 126 3.49 11.81 38.00
CA LYS A 126 4.19 11.98 39.30
C LYS A 126 4.73 10.67 39.86
N ARG A 127 3.98 9.58 39.71
CA ARG A 127 4.34 8.27 40.23
C ARG A 127 5.54 7.68 39.48
N ASP A 128 5.48 7.73 38.15
CA ASP A 128 6.54 7.20 37.30
C ASP A 128 7.82 8.03 37.45
N LEU A 129 7.69 9.35 37.61
CA LEU A 129 8.81 10.23 37.89
C LEU A 129 9.48 9.90 39.23
N GLU A 130 8.69 9.73 40.31
CA GLU A 130 9.20 9.35 41.64
C GLU A 130 9.93 8.00 41.63
N LEU A 131 9.37 7.00 40.89
CA LEU A 131 10.00 5.68 40.75
C LEU A 131 11.33 5.79 39.95
N THR A 132 11.34 6.52 38.84
CA THR A 132 12.54 6.74 38.04
C THR A 132 13.64 7.47 38.83
N LEU A 133 13.28 8.52 39.57
CA LEU A 133 14.23 9.25 40.40
C LEU A 133 14.78 8.40 41.53
N ALA A 134 13.95 7.57 42.19
CA ALA A 134 14.39 6.64 43.22
C ALA A 134 15.37 5.58 42.66
N GLU A 135 15.14 5.08 41.43
CA GLU A 135 16.07 4.16 40.80
C GLU A 135 17.43 4.81 40.43
N ILE A 136 17.40 6.05 39.94
CA ILE A 136 18.61 6.82 39.61
C ILE A 136 19.39 7.10 40.91
N ASP A 137 18.72 7.55 41.96
CA ASP A 137 19.37 7.86 43.27
C ASP A 137 19.97 6.60 43.91
N GLY A 138 19.25 5.47 43.86
CA GLY A 138 19.74 4.18 44.35
C GLY A 138 21.01 3.68 43.61
N ARG A 139 21.31 4.19 42.42
CA ARG A 139 22.47 3.82 41.61
C ARG A 139 23.43 5.01 41.36
N ARG A 140 23.31 6.06 42.19
CA ARG A 140 24.02 7.32 41.99
C ARG A 140 25.53 7.14 41.88
N ASP A 141 26.15 6.36 42.77
CA ASP A 141 27.62 6.14 42.79
C ASP A 141 28.08 5.39 41.56
N PHE A 142 27.30 4.46 41.07
CA PHE A 142 27.56 3.76 39.81
C PHE A 142 27.54 4.71 38.62
N PHE A 143 26.48 5.51 38.47
CA PHE A 143 26.38 6.46 37.37
C PHE A 143 27.45 7.56 37.43
N ALA A 144 27.80 8.03 38.63
CA ALA A 144 28.87 9.02 38.83
C ALA A 144 30.22 8.48 38.39
N ALA A 145 30.54 7.24 38.77
CA ALA A 145 31.80 6.62 38.39
C ALA A 145 31.89 6.30 36.90
N LEU A 146 30.78 5.84 36.28
CA LEU A 146 30.71 5.62 34.84
C LEU A 146 30.77 6.93 34.04
N ALA A 147 30.21 8.01 34.54
CA ALA A 147 30.32 9.34 33.92
C ALA A 147 31.75 9.89 33.99
N ALA A 148 32.50 9.55 35.05
CA ALA A 148 33.89 9.96 35.19
C ALA A 148 34.84 9.23 34.21
N ASP A 149 34.60 7.94 33.95
CA ASP A 149 35.33 7.15 32.93
C ASP A 149 34.38 6.20 32.19
N PRO A 150 33.75 6.62 31.07
CA PRO A 150 32.79 5.81 30.29
C PRO A 150 33.49 4.73 29.42
N SER A 151 34.74 4.43 29.67
CA SER A 151 35.49 3.40 28.95
C SER A 151 35.32 2.01 29.60
N LEU A 152 35.70 0.94 28.85
CA LEU A 152 35.79 -0.42 29.40
C LEU A 152 36.72 -0.51 30.62
N ARG A 153 37.75 0.33 30.68
CA ARG A 153 38.64 0.44 31.85
C ARG A 153 37.88 0.97 33.06
N GLY A 154 37.08 2.04 32.90
CA GLY A 154 36.24 2.57 33.98
C GLY A 154 35.24 1.53 34.50
N LEU A 155 34.61 0.80 33.58
CA LEU A 155 33.73 -0.29 33.95
C LEU A 155 34.47 -1.41 34.70
N ALA A 156 35.65 -1.85 34.23
CA ALA A 156 36.46 -2.85 34.90
C ALA A 156 36.89 -2.39 36.32
N THR A 157 37.23 -1.10 36.47
CA THR A 157 37.54 -0.51 37.78
C THR A 157 36.36 -0.52 38.72
N LEU A 158 35.18 -0.19 38.23
CA LEU A 158 33.92 -0.26 39.00
C LEU A 158 33.64 -1.68 39.46
N ILE A 159 33.76 -2.66 38.57
CA ILE A 159 33.53 -4.08 38.85
C ILE A 159 34.54 -4.56 39.91
N SER A 160 35.83 -4.24 39.74
CA SER A 160 36.87 -4.62 40.68
C SER A 160 36.64 -4.00 42.08
N GLY A 161 36.24 -2.73 42.12
CA GLY A 161 35.88 -2.06 43.40
C GLY A 161 34.65 -2.69 44.06
N ALA A 162 33.64 -3.06 43.28
CA ALA A 162 32.46 -3.75 43.78
C ALA A 162 32.79 -5.15 44.32
N MET A 163 33.70 -5.89 43.64
CA MET A 163 34.18 -7.20 44.13
C MET A 163 34.97 -7.10 45.44
N GLN A 164 35.86 -6.13 45.58
CA GLN A 164 36.63 -5.91 46.80
C GLN A 164 35.73 -5.56 47.99
N ASN A 165 34.61 -4.88 47.75
CA ASN A 165 33.65 -4.52 48.77
C ASN A 165 32.56 -5.59 48.99
N ALA A 166 32.53 -6.66 48.17
CA ALA A 166 31.52 -7.70 48.22
C ALA A 166 31.48 -8.43 49.58
N GLU A 167 32.60 -8.64 50.23
CA GLU A 167 32.70 -9.23 51.54
C GLU A 167 32.06 -8.33 52.61
N LYS A 168 32.13 -7.03 52.48
CA LYS A 168 31.61 -6.03 53.43
C LYS A 168 30.15 -5.72 53.17
N ASN A 169 29.68 -5.82 51.93
CA ASN A 169 28.30 -5.47 51.56
C ASN A 169 27.75 -6.44 50.51
N ARG A 170 27.36 -7.63 50.95
CA ARG A 170 26.82 -8.70 50.10
C ARG A 170 25.53 -8.32 49.34
N ALA A 171 24.69 -7.48 49.95
CA ALA A 171 23.46 -7.01 49.34
C ALA A 171 23.74 -6.03 48.18
N ALA A 172 24.72 -5.15 48.33
CA ALA A 172 25.15 -4.24 47.26
C ALA A 172 25.78 -5.01 46.07
N PHE A 173 26.52 -6.08 46.35
CA PHE A 173 27.13 -6.90 45.31
C PHE A 173 26.11 -7.74 44.51
N SER A 174 25.05 -8.24 45.19
CA SER A 174 24.03 -9.10 44.55
C SER A 174 23.37 -8.45 43.32
N GLN A 175 23.21 -7.12 43.32
CA GLN A 175 22.63 -6.39 42.17
C GLN A 175 23.53 -6.36 40.93
N PHE A 176 24.84 -6.65 41.06
CA PHE A 176 25.76 -6.71 39.94
C PHE A 176 25.94 -8.12 39.35
N VAL A 177 25.53 -9.16 40.05
CA VAL A 177 25.73 -10.57 39.63
C VAL A 177 25.04 -10.84 38.30
N GLU A 178 23.81 -10.44 38.13
CA GLU A 178 23.06 -10.61 36.87
C GLU A 178 23.66 -9.80 35.70
N PRO A 179 23.94 -8.48 35.84
CA PRO A 179 24.63 -7.71 34.81
C PRO A 179 26.01 -8.28 34.41
N LEU A 180 26.79 -8.74 35.39
CA LEU A 180 28.10 -9.35 35.13
C LEU A 180 27.98 -10.69 34.40
N GLY A 181 26.98 -11.49 34.74
CA GLY A 181 26.67 -12.73 34.01
C GLY A 181 26.34 -12.45 32.55
N LYS A 182 25.45 -11.51 32.27
CA LYS A 182 25.07 -11.09 30.90
C LYS A 182 26.29 -10.56 30.12
N LEU A 183 27.20 -9.84 30.77
CA LEU A 183 28.44 -9.36 30.17
C LEU A 183 29.37 -10.53 29.81
N ALA A 184 29.56 -11.48 30.74
CA ALA A 184 30.38 -12.67 30.51
C ALA A 184 29.82 -13.51 29.35
N ASP A 185 28.52 -13.76 29.33
CA ASP A 185 27.84 -14.47 28.23
C ASP A 185 28.07 -13.79 26.87
N SER A 186 28.04 -12.45 26.83
CA SER A 186 28.29 -11.68 25.62
C SER A 186 29.75 -11.76 25.16
N ILE A 187 30.70 -11.78 26.09
CA ILE A 187 32.12 -11.95 25.81
C ILE A 187 32.38 -13.37 25.29
N ASP A 188 31.84 -14.40 25.93
CA ASP A 188 31.97 -15.79 25.53
C ASP A 188 31.35 -16.03 24.14
N ALA A 189 30.19 -15.48 23.87
CA ALA A 189 29.57 -15.52 22.53
C ALA A 189 30.47 -14.85 21.46
N SER A 190 31.10 -13.73 21.81
CA SER A 190 32.03 -13.03 20.90
C SER A 190 33.29 -13.85 20.62
N LEU A 191 33.85 -14.51 21.65
CA LEU A 191 35.02 -15.39 21.53
C LEU A 191 34.69 -16.64 20.70
N ALA A 192 33.45 -17.15 20.78
CA ALA A 192 32.95 -18.25 19.98
C ALA A 192 32.64 -17.85 18.51
N GLY A 193 32.88 -16.63 18.11
CA GLY A 193 32.59 -16.11 16.76
C GLY A 193 31.11 -15.76 16.51
N HIS A 194 30.27 -15.76 17.54
CA HIS A 194 28.87 -15.40 17.50
C HIS A 194 28.65 -14.09 18.25
N ALA A 195 29.28 -13.00 17.77
CA ALA A 195 29.17 -11.70 18.43
C ALA A 195 27.70 -11.27 18.57
N GLN A 196 27.19 -11.26 19.78
CA GLN A 196 25.90 -10.69 20.11
C GLN A 196 26.09 -9.23 20.55
N ALA A 197 25.27 -8.35 19.99
CA ALA A 197 25.30 -6.94 20.40
C ALA A 197 24.87 -6.84 21.87
N LEU A 198 25.74 -6.30 22.72
CA LEU A 198 25.45 -6.04 24.11
C LEU A 198 24.53 -4.83 24.22
N SER A 199 23.39 -4.97 24.90
CA SER A 199 22.51 -3.85 25.23
C SER A 199 22.82 -3.36 26.65
N TRP A 200 23.24 -2.12 26.78
CA TRP A 200 23.42 -1.48 28.09
C TRP A 200 22.10 -1.42 28.86
N ARG A 201 21.00 -1.21 28.18
CA ARG A 201 19.67 -1.19 28.76
C ARG A 201 19.34 -2.55 29.40
N ASN A 202 19.56 -3.63 28.68
CA ASN A 202 19.29 -4.99 29.14
C ASN A 202 20.19 -5.44 30.30
N LEU A 203 21.36 -4.80 30.51
CA LEU A 203 22.22 -5.10 31.65
C LEU A 203 21.55 -4.70 32.98
N PHE A 204 20.76 -3.63 32.97
CA PHE A 204 20.21 -3.05 34.20
C PHE A 204 18.68 -3.22 34.33
N GLU A 205 18.00 -3.50 33.27
CA GLU A 205 16.55 -3.81 33.29
C GLU A 205 16.33 -5.27 33.69
N LYS A 206 15.37 -5.50 34.57
CA LYS A 206 14.94 -6.84 34.96
C LYS A 206 14.00 -7.41 33.90
N GLY A 207 14.39 -8.52 33.30
CA GLY A 207 13.55 -9.24 32.33
C GLY A 207 14.07 -9.15 30.90
N ALA A 208 13.41 -9.89 30.00
CA ALA A 208 13.70 -9.82 28.58
C ALA A 208 13.09 -8.55 27.95
N PRO A 209 13.78 -7.90 27.00
CA PRO A 209 13.24 -6.73 26.33
C PRO A 209 11.94 -7.08 25.61
N THR A 210 10.97 -6.20 25.69
CA THR A 210 9.72 -6.34 24.94
C THR A 210 9.91 -5.94 23.48
N LYS A 211 8.99 -6.34 22.61
CA LYS A 211 9.01 -5.88 21.20
C LYS A 211 8.95 -4.36 21.07
N ALA A 212 8.31 -3.68 22.03
CA ALA A 212 8.23 -2.22 22.05
C ALA A 212 9.60 -1.59 22.31
N ASP A 213 10.39 -2.19 23.22
CA ASP A 213 11.73 -1.71 23.57
C ASP A 213 12.70 -1.81 22.37
N LEU A 214 12.55 -2.85 21.55
CA LEU A 214 13.38 -3.11 20.38
C LEU A 214 12.90 -2.37 19.12
N ARG A 215 11.72 -1.75 19.14
CA ARG A 215 11.10 -1.13 17.98
C ARG A 215 11.41 0.36 17.89
N ARG A 216 11.78 0.79 16.68
CA ARG A 216 11.89 2.20 16.33
C ARG A 216 11.11 2.51 15.06
N LEU A 217 10.58 3.72 15.00
CA LEU A 217 9.79 4.21 13.88
C LEU A 217 10.53 5.35 13.18
N VAL A 218 10.55 5.29 11.86
CA VAL A 218 10.96 6.43 11.03
C VAL A 218 9.76 6.82 10.18
N LEU A 219 9.32 8.06 10.34
CA LEU A 219 8.23 8.63 9.56
C LEU A 219 8.82 9.30 8.32
N VAL A 220 8.21 9.00 7.17
CA VAL A 220 8.67 9.50 5.88
C VAL A 220 7.47 10.10 5.15
N GLU A 221 7.60 11.35 4.75
CA GLU A 221 6.63 12.07 3.92
C GLU A 221 7.02 11.85 2.45
N PRO A 222 6.22 11.07 1.67
CA PRO A 222 6.53 10.78 0.28
C PRO A 222 6.11 11.90 -0.66
N VAL A 223 6.74 11.94 -1.85
CA VAL A 223 6.17 12.62 -3.01
C VAL A 223 5.26 11.64 -3.73
N LEU A 224 3.96 11.94 -3.77
CA LEU A 224 2.94 11.07 -4.38
C LEU A 224 2.72 11.42 -5.85
N ASP A 225 2.68 10.39 -6.69
CA ASP A 225 2.39 10.50 -8.11
C ASP A 225 1.04 9.80 -8.42
N PHE A 226 -0.06 10.52 -8.23
CA PHE A 226 -1.41 9.98 -8.46
C PHE A 226 -1.73 9.66 -9.93
N THR A 227 -0.78 9.85 -10.85
CA THR A 227 -0.89 9.37 -12.23
C THR A 227 -0.36 7.95 -12.40
N ALA A 228 0.29 7.40 -11.38
CA ALA A 228 0.74 6.02 -11.32
C ALA A 228 -0.26 5.14 -10.56
N LEU A 229 -0.24 3.82 -10.82
CA LEU A 229 -1.03 2.85 -10.06
C LEU A 229 -0.60 2.77 -8.60
N GLU A 230 0.67 2.95 -8.34
CA GLU A 230 1.28 3.00 -7.00
C GLU A 230 1.83 4.41 -6.76
N PRO A 231 1.02 5.34 -6.22
CA PRO A 231 1.41 6.73 -6.01
C PRO A 231 2.69 6.91 -5.19
N GLY A 232 2.90 6.07 -4.18
CA GLY A 232 4.05 6.10 -3.29
C GLY A 232 5.22 5.22 -3.73
N GLY A 233 5.09 4.48 -4.85
CA GLY A 233 6.04 3.43 -5.26
C GLY A 233 7.49 3.91 -5.33
N LYS A 234 7.75 5.12 -5.86
CA LYS A 234 9.09 5.71 -5.90
C LYS A 234 9.67 5.96 -4.51
N ALA A 235 8.85 6.46 -3.59
CA ALA A 235 9.26 6.72 -2.20
C ALA A 235 9.49 5.40 -1.45
N ILE A 236 8.61 4.42 -1.59
CA ILE A 236 8.74 3.09 -1.00
C ILE A 236 10.03 2.41 -1.47
N ALA A 237 10.30 2.43 -2.78
CA ALA A 237 11.54 1.89 -3.35
C ALA A 237 12.78 2.61 -2.79
N ARG A 238 12.75 3.94 -2.66
CA ARG A 238 13.85 4.74 -2.08
C ARG A 238 14.09 4.37 -0.62
N VAL A 239 13.03 4.22 0.18
CA VAL A 239 13.13 3.83 1.60
C VAL A 239 13.71 2.43 1.75
N ARG A 240 13.24 1.46 0.96
CA ARG A 240 13.77 0.08 0.96
C ARG A 240 15.23 0.04 0.53
N ALA A 241 15.60 0.79 -0.51
CA ALA A 241 16.99 0.89 -0.97
C ALA A 241 17.91 1.52 0.09
N ALA A 242 17.46 2.59 0.75
CA ALA A 242 18.20 3.23 1.84
C ALA A 242 18.39 2.28 3.02
N ALA A 243 17.35 1.56 3.45
CA ALA A 243 17.44 0.60 4.53
C ALA A 243 18.47 -0.51 4.22
N LYS A 244 18.44 -1.05 3.00
CA LYS A 244 19.41 -2.06 2.54
C LYS A 244 20.85 -1.51 2.52
N ALA A 245 21.03 -0.30 2.00
CA ALA A 245 22.36 0.35 1.95
C ALA A 245 22.94 0.63 3.34
N GLU A 246 22.08 0.93 4.32
CA GLU A 246 22.48 1.14 5.72
C GLU A 246 22.60 -0.16 6.53
N GLY A 247 22.53 -1.32 5.87
CA GLY A 247 22.69 -2.63 6.51
C GLY A 247 21.51 -3.05 7.40
N ILE A 248 20.31 -2.47 7.20
CA ILE A 248 19.09 -2.83 7.94
C ILE A 248 18.46 -4.03 7.23
N THR A 249 19.02 -5.21 7.44
CA THR A 249 18.64 -6.46 6.75
C THR A 249 18.39 -7.58 7.75
N LYS A 250 17.73 -8.64 7.31
CA LYS A 250 17.47 -9.82 8.15
C LYS A 250 18.76 -10.53 8.57
N GLU A 251 19.76 -10.54 7.67
CA GLU A 251 21.07 -11.15 7.91
C GLU A 251 21.83 -10.40 9.02
N ALA A 252 21.59 -9.09 9.16
CA ALA A 252 22.14 -8.28 10.25
C ALA A 252 21.25 -8.30 11.53
N GLY A 253 20.23 -9.15 11.58
CA GLY A 253 19.37 -9.31 12.74
C GLY A 253 18.23 -8.29 12.84
N PHE A 254 17.98 -7.49 11.78
CA PHE A 254 16.89 -6.53 11.76
C PHE A 254 15.64 -7.10 11.08
N ASN A 255 14.45 -6.79 11.64
CA ASN A 255 13.20 -6.98 10.96
C ASN A 255 12.68 -5.59 10.51
N PHE A 256 12.80 -5.34 9.21
CA PHE A 256 12.40 -4.08 8.58
C PHE A 256 11.08 -4.24 7.84
N ARG A 257 10.12 -3.37 8.13
CA ARG A 257 8.79 -3.37 7.51
C ARG A 257 8.36 -1.94 7.22
N LEU A 258 7.55 -1.80 6.18
CA LEU A 258 6.87 -0.54 5.87
C LEU A 258 5.39 -0.70 6.19
N THR A 259 4.79 0.35 6.72
CA THR A 259 3.36 0.49 6.96
C THR A 259 2.98 1.96 6.83
N GLY A 260 1.73 2.29 7.13
CA GLY A 260 1.21 3.64 6.94
C GLY A 260 0.24 3.70 5.78
N GLN A 261 -0.35 4.87 5.61
CA GLN A 261 -1.44 5.06 4.64
C GLN A 261 -0.97 4.81 3.19
N THR A 262 0.20 5.34 2.84
CA THR A 262 0.74 5.21 1.47
C THR A 262 1.13 3.77 1.12
N PRO A 263 1.96 3.03 1.91
CA PRO A 263 2.28 1.65 1.57
C PRO A 263 1.07 0.73 1.53
N LEU A 264 0.08 0.95 2.41
CA LEU A 264 -1.13 0.14 2.44
C LEU A 264 -1.96 0.34 1.19
N ALA A 265 -2.16 1.59 0.77
CA ALA A 265 -2.88 1.91 -0.46
C ALA A 265 -2.16 1.35 -1.70
N ASP A 266 -0.83 1.49 -1.78
CA ASP A 266 -0.05 0.96 -2.90
C ASP A 266 -0.11 -0.59 -2.95
N GLU A 267 -0.06 -1.28 -1.81
CA GLU A 267 -0.18 -2.74 -1.75
C GLU A 267 -1.60 -3.22 -2.11
N GLU A 268 -2.65 -2.47 -1.75
CA GLU A 268 -4.02 -2.76 -2.21
C GLU A 268 -4.12 -2.68 -3.73
N PHE A 269 -3.53 -1.65 -4.35
CA PHE A 269 -3.49 -1.52 -5.81
C PHE A 269 -2.63 -2.60 -6.47
N ALA A 270 -1.47 -2.90 -5.91
CA ALA A 270 -0.59 -3.96 -6.40
C ALA A 270 -1.29 -5.32 -6.39
N THR A 271 -2.07 -5.63 -5.35
CA THR A 271 -2.85 -6.88 -5.27
C THR A 271 -3.89 -6.99 -6.40
N VAL A 272 -4.53 -5.87 -6.77
CA VAL A 272 -5.48 -5.83 -7.90
C VAL A 272 -4.76 -6.03 -9.23
N ALA A 273 -3.54 -5.47 -9.37
CA ALA A 273 -2.72 -5.62 -10.57
C ALA A 273 -2.05 -7.01 -10.66
N GLU A 274 -1.83 -7.66 -9.52
CA GLU A 274 -1.27 -9.00 -9.46
C GLU A 274 -2.23 -9.99 -10.12
N ASN A 275 -1.70 -10.83 -11.00
CA ASN A 275 -2.49 -11.82 -11.77
C ASN A 275 -3.53 -11.23 -12.74
N TYR A 276 -3.43 -9.93 -13.09
CA TYR A 276 -4.36 -9.30 -14.05
C TYR A 276 -4.48 -10.09 -15.35
N GLU A 277 -3.38 -10.59 -15.90
CA GLU A 277 -3.37 -11.37 -17.15
C GLU A 277 -4.15 -12.70 -16.99
N ILE A 278 -3.95 -13.42 -15.89
CA ILE A 278 -4.65 -14.68 -15.61
C ILE A 278 -6.15 -14.43 -15.43
N ASN A 279 -6.49 -13.38 -14.69
CA ASN A 279 -7.87 -12.99 -14.45
C ASN A 279 -8.56 -12.55 -15.74
N LEU A 280 -7.87 -11.80 -16.60
CA LEU A 280 -8.40 -11.35 -17.89
C LEU A 280 -8.68 -12.55 -18.82
N ILE A 281 -7.68 -13.44 -18.98
CA ILE A 281 -7.82 -14.64 -19.81
C ILE A 281 -8.95 -15.55 -19.26
N GLY A 282 -8.98 -15.75 -17.95
CA GLY A 282 -10.02 -16.54 -17.27
C GLY A 282 -11.42 -15.97 -17.50
N THR A 283 -11.57 -14.65 -17.40
CA THR A 283 -12.84 -13.96 -17.67
C THR A 283 -13.28 -14.11 -19.12
N ILE A 284 -12.38 -13.88 -20.09
CA ILE A 284 -12.69 -14.05 -21.50
C ILE A 284 -13.11 -15.49 -21.81
N LEU A 285 -12.41 -16.48 -21.25
CA LEU A 285 -12.72 -17.88 -21.43
C LEU A 285 -14.07 -18.23 -20.82
N ALA A 286 -14.35 -17.79 -19.60
CA ALA A 286 -15.63 -17.99 -18.92
C ALA A 286 -16.80 -17.39 -19.72
N VAL A 287 -16.64 -16.15 -20.20
CA VAL A 287 -17.62 -15.49 -21.08
C VAL A 287 -17.86 -16.29 -22.38
N ALA A 288 -16.78 -16.75 -23.02
CA ALA A 288 -16.88 -17.56 -24.23
C ALA A 288 -17.62 -18.89 -23.99
N VAL A 289 -17.37 -19.56 -22.86
CA VAL A 289 -18.06 -20.80 -22.45
C VAL A 289 -19.54 -20.54 -22.22
N VAL A 290 -19.90 -19.49 -21.47
CA VAL A 290 -21.31 -19.10 -21.21
C VAL A 290 -22.04 -18.80 -22.51
N LEU A 291 -21.42 -18.01 -23.39
CA LEU A 291 -21.98 -17.70 -24.72
C LEU A 291 -22.16 -18.98 -25.57
N PHE A 292 -21.20 -19.90 -25.51
CA PHE A 292 -21.30 -21.16 -26.26
C PHE A 292 -22.42 -22.03 -25.72
N MET A 293 -22.59 -22.15 -24.42
CA MET A 293 -23.67 -22.91 -23.80
C MET A 293 -25.05 -22.31 -24.13
N ALA A 294 -25.17 -20.98 -24.11
CA ALA A 294 -26.43 -20.29 -24.37
C ALA A 294 -26.79 -20.28 -25.85
N LEU A 295 -25.86 -19.98 -26.75
CA LEU A 295 -26.15 -19.67 -28.14
C LEU A 295 -25.87 -20.83 -29.12
N ARG A 296 -24.94 -21.72 -28.79
CA ARG A 296 -24.57 -22.90 -29.60
C ARG A 296 -24.32 -22.58 -31.11
N SER A 297 -23.98 -21.36 -31.44
CA SER A 297 -23.72 -20.89 -32.81
C SER A 297 -22.49 -19.99 -32.85
N PRO A 298 -21.37 -20.44 -33.44
CA PRO A 298 -20.13 -19.67 -33.44
C PRO A 298 -20.27 -18.34 -34.17
N LYS A 299 -21.09 -18.25 -35.19
CA LYS A 299 -21.33 -17.00 -35.94
C LYS A 299 -22.01 -15.93 -35.08
N ILE A 300 -23.02 -16.34 -34.30
CA ILE A 300 -23.73 -15.41 -33.40
C ILE A 300 -22.84 -15.01 -32.22
N ILE A 301 -22.09 -15.95 -31.68
CA ILE A 301 -21.10 -15.67 -30.59
C ILE A 301 -20.09 -14.64 -31.06
N LEU A 302 -19.51 -14.84 -32.25
CA LEU A 302 -18.54 -13.91 -32.81
C LEU A 302 -19.16 -12.51 -33.03
N ALA A 303 -20.40 -12.43 -33.52
CA ALA A 303 -21.11 -11.17 -33.69
C ALA A 303 -21.31 -10.44 -32.35
N VAL A 304 -21.72 -11.16 -31.29
CA VAL A 304 -21.88 -10.60 -29.94
C VAL A 304 -20.54 -10.09 -29.40
N LEU A 305 -19.46 -10.88 -29.53
CA LEU A 305 -18.13 -10.47 -29.07
C LEU A 305 -17.62 -9.25 -29.82
N ILE A 306 -17.75 -9.20 -31.15
CA ILE A 306 -17.35 -8.02 -31.94
C ILE A 306 -18.13 -6.78 -31.48
N THR A 307 -19.43 -6.90 -31.32
CA THR A 307 -20.29 -5.78 -30.87
C THR A 307 -19.87 -5.31 -29.47
N LEU A 308 -19.54 -6.24 -28.58
CA LEU A 308 -19.07 -5.96 -27.23
C LEU A 308 -17.76 -5.17 -27.25
N PHE A 309 -16.76 -5.62 -28.02
CA PHE A 309 -15.48 -4.92 -28.15
C PHE A 309 -15.63 -3.54 -28.80
N VAL A 310 -16.43 -3.43 -29.84
CA VAL A 310 -16.77 -2.14 -30.49
C VAL A 310 -17.42 -1.20 -29.47
N GLY A 311 -18.42 -1.68 -28.75
CA GLY A 311 -19.10 -0.90 -27.72
C GLY A 311 -18.18 -0.45 -26.61
N LEU A 312 -17.31 -1.34 -26.11
CA LEU A 312 -16.34 -1.04 -25.09
C LEU A 312 -15.35 0.05 -25.56
N ALA A 313 -14.79 -0.09 -26.77
CA ALA A 313 -13.85 0.89 -27.33
C ALA A 313 -14.48 2.28 -27.48
N ILE A 314 -15.73 2.34 -27.96
CA ILE A 314 -16.46 3.60 -28.10
C ILE A 314 -16.72 4.22 -26.72
N THR A 315 -17.17 3.40 -25.76
CA THR A 315 -17.50 3.89 -24.41
C THR A 315 -16.27 4.39 -23.66
N PHE A 316 -15.14 3.70 -23.79
CA PHE A 316 -13.86 4.17 -23.21
C PHE A 316 -13.40 5.48 -23.86
N GLY A 317 -13.44 5.57 -25.18
CA GLY A 317 -13.06 6.79 -25.91
C GLY A 317 -13.93 7.98 -25.53
N LEU A 318 -15.25 7.81 -25.49
CA LEU A 318 -16.18 8.86 -25.08
C LEU A 318 -16.04 9.19 -23.58
N GLY A 319 -15.88 8.19 -22.74
CA GLY A 319 -15.65 8.38 -21.31
C GLY A 319 -14.43 9.25 -21.04
N LEU A 320 -13.28 8.92 -21.64
CA LEU A 320 -12.07 9.74 -21.53
C LEU A 320 -12.22 11.13 -22.11
N ALA A 321 -12.95 11.29 -23.23
CA ALA A 321 -13.19 12.60 -23.83
C ALA A 321 -14.07 13.50 -22.93
N LEU A 322 -15.01 12.92 -22.17
CA LEU A 322 -15.91 13.66 -21.30
C LEU A 322 -15.34 13.90 -19.89
N VAL A 323 -14.62 12.92 -19.32
CA VAL A 323 -14.16 12.95 -17.92
C VAL A 323 -12.69 13.28 -17.79
N THR A 324 -11.93 13.20 -18.89
CA THR A 324 -10.49 13.49 -19.01
C THR A 324 -9.55 12.57 -18.20
N ARG A 325 -9.96 12.02 -17.08
CA ARG A 325 -9.18 11.10 -16.25
C ARG A 325 -10.07 9.98 -15.72
N LEU A 326 -9.59 8.76 -15.81
CA LEU A 326 -10.28 7.61 -15.22
C LEU A 326 -9.84 7.47 -13.75
N ASN A 327 -10.77 7.06 -12.92
CA ASN A 327 -10.49 6.65 -11.55
C ASN A 327 -10.64 5.12 -11.41
N LEU A 328 -10.33 4.58 -10.26
CA LEU A 328 -10.41 3.14 -10.00
C LEU A 328 -11.83 2.57 -10.25
N ILE A 329 -12.87 3.34 -9.90
CA ILE A 329 -14.26 2.94 -10.13
C ILE A 329 -14.57 2.89 -11.62
N SER A 330 -13.99 3.80 -12.42
CA SER A 330 -14.14 3.80 -13.87
C SER A 330 -13.54 2.56 -14.54
N VAL A 331 -12.47 2.00 -13.97
CA VAL A 331 -11.89 0.73 -14.45
C VAL A 331 -12.85 -0.44 -14.20
N ALA A 332 -13.52 -0.48 -13.04
CA ALA A 332 -14.51 -1.49 -12.71
C ALA A 332 -15.71 -1.46 -13.68
N PHE A 333 -16.03 -0.30 -14.25
CA PHE A 333 -17.08 -0.15 -15.26
C PHE A 333 -16.85 -1.04 -16.49
N ALA A 334 -15.60 -1.28 -16.91
CA ALA A 334 -15.32 -2.16 -18.04
C ALA A 334 -15.83 -3.59 -17.80
N VAL A 335 -15.64 -4.10 -16.59
CA VAL A 335 -16.09 -5.45 -16.20
C VAL A 335 -17.62 -5.51 -16.18
N LEU A 336 -18.27 -4.48 -15.62
CA LEU A 336 -19.73 -4.36 -15.64
C LEU A 336 -20.29 -4.26 -17.05
N PHE A 337 -19.65 -3.48 -17.93
CA PHE A 337 -20.03 -3.34 -19.31
C PHE A 337 -19.99 -4.67 -20.07
N ILE A 338 -18.93 -5.48 -19.84
CA ILE A 338 -18.81 -6.81 -20.44
C ILE A 338 -19.97 -7.71 -19.96
N GLY A 339 -20.24 -7.74 -18.66
CA GLY A 339 -21.31 -8.56 -18.08
C GLY A 339 -22.68 -8.20 -18.64
N LEU A 340 -23.05 -6.92 -18.59
CA LEU A 340 -24.32 -6.42 -19.13
C LEU A 340 -24.42 -6.62 -20.65
N GLY A 341 -23.33 -6.36 -21.38
CA GLY A 341 -23.33 -6.51 -22.83
C GLY A 341 -23.49 -7.96 -23.27
N VAL A 342 -22.92 -8.91 -22.54
CA VAL A 342 -23.12 -10.35 -22.76
C VAL A 342 -24.57 -10.75 -22.49
N ASP A 343 -25.16 -10.30 -21.39
CA ASP A 343 -26.53 -10.60 -21.04
C ASP A 343 -27.52 -10.09 -22.10
N PHE A 344 -27.43 -8.84 -22.50
CA PHE A 344 -28.19 -8.28 -23.61
C PHE A 344 -27.95 -9.01 -24.93
N GLY A 345 -26.70 -9.39 -25.20
CA GLY A 345 -26.30 -10.16 -26.37
C GLY A 345 -26.98 -11.52 -26.42
N ILE A 346 -27.06 -12.24 -25.29
CA ILE A 346 -27.71 -13.52 -25.16
C ILE A 346 -29.24 -13.38 -25.35
N GLN A 347 -29.85 -12.40 -24.69
CA GLN A 347 -31.30 -12.15 -24.79
C GLN A 347 -31.70 -11.84 -26.24
N PHE A 348 -30.97 -10.93 -26.88
CA PHE A 348 -31.21 -10.57 -28.27
C PHE A 348 -31.00 -11.76 -29.22
N ALA A 349 -29.91 -12.48 -29.08
CA ALA A 349 -29.55 -13.60 -29.93
C ALA A 349 -30.55 -14.77 -29.79
N THR A 350 -31.01 -15.05 -28.57
CA THR A 350 -32.01 -16.10 -28.30
C THR A 350 -33.32 -15.74 -28.95
N ARG A 351 -33.79 -14.51 -28.78
CA ARG A 351 -35.02 -14.02 -29.38
C ARG A 351 -34.95 -13.98 -30.91
N TYR A 352 -33.80 -13.53 -31.46
CA TYR A 352 -33.53 -13.57 -32.90
C TYR A 352 -33.61 -14.99 -33.47
N ARG A 353 -33.07 -15.99 -32.78
CA ARG A 353 -33.16 -17.40 -33.23
C ARG A 353 -34.58 -17.92 -33.21
N GLU A 354 -35.37 -17.58 -32.21
CA GLU A 354 -36.79 -17.92 -32.14
C GLU A 354 -37.58 -17.32 -33.31
N GLU A 355 -37.38 -16.01 -33.56
CA GLU A 355 -38.08 -15.33 -34.67
C GLU A 355 -37.57 -15.80 -36.04
N ARG A 356 -36.29 -16.17 -36.14
CA ARG A 356 -35.72 -16.75 -37.36
C ARG A 356 -36.28 -18.15 -37.68
N PHE A 357 -36.60 -18.91 -36.63
CA PHE A 357 -37.27 -20.18 -36.82
C PHE A 357 -38.73 -20.00 -37.32
N ARG A 358 -39.42 -18.95 -36.85
CA ARG A 358 -40.78 -18.61 -37.29
C ARG A 358 -40.82 -18.00 -38.70
N ASN A 359 -39.80 -17.25 -39.05
CA ASN A 359 -39.69 -16.53 -40.33
C ASN A 359 -38.39 -16.90 -41.05
N PRO A 360 -38.30 -18.08 -41.69
CA PRO A 360 -37.04 -18.57 -42.27
C PRO A 360 -36.57 -17.77 -43.53
N ASP A 361 -37.45 -17.08 -44.23
CA ASP A 361 -37.13 -16.44 -45.50
C ASP A 361 -36.59 -15.02 -45.40
N SER A 362 -36.75 -14.33 -44.25
CA SER A 362 -36.32 -12.94 -44.07
C SER A 362 -35.57 -12.69 -42.79
N ILE A 363 -34.22 -12.46 -42.91
CA ILE A 363 -33.35 -12.07 -41.81
C ILE A 363 -33.80 -10.73 -41.20
N GLY A 364 -34.20 -9.78 -42.06
CA GLY A 364 -34.57 -8.45 -41.58
C GLY A 364 -35.87 -8.44 -40.77
N GLN A 365 -36.89 -9.23 -41.19
CA GLN A 365 -38.13 -9.34 -40.44
C GLN A 365 -37.88 -10.02 -39.06
N ALA A 366 -37.06 -11.05 -39.02
CA ALA A 366 -36.71 -11.73 -37.78
C ALA A 366 -35.98 -10.80 -36.80
N LEU A 367 -35.07 -9.94 -37.26
CA LEU A 367 -34.36 -8.94 -36.44
C LEU A 367 -35.32 -7.87 -35.87
N VAL A 368 -36.23 -7.34 -36.71
CA VAL A 368 -37.25 -6.37 -36.26
C VAL A 368 -38.22 -6.98 -35.26
N ALA A 369 -38.65 -8.23 -35.50
CA ALA A 369 -39.52 -8.96 -34.57
C ALA A 369 -38.84 -9.27 -33.23
N ALA A 370 -37.56 -9.62 -33.26
CA ALA A 370 -36.78 -9.84 -32.05
C ALA A 370 -36.72 -8.59 -31.14
N ILE A 371 -36.51 -7.41 -31.72
CA ILE A 371 -36.45 -6.16 -30.94
C ILE A 371 -37.81 -5.77 -30.37
N ARG A 372 -38.92 -6.07 -31.06
CA ARG A 372 -40.25 -5.89 -30.50
C ARG A 372 -40.45 -6.73 -29.25
N GLY A 373 -40.04 -8.00 -29.30
CA GLY A 373 -40.20 -8.91 -28.16
C GLY A 373 -39.42 -8.53 -26.92
N ILE A 374 -38.24 -7.88 -27.09
CA ILE A 374 -37.39 -7.43 -25.97
C ILE A 374 -37.85 -6.07 -25.44
N GLY A 375 -38.41 -5.21 -26.29
CA GLY A 375 -38.82 -3.85 -25.91
C GLY A 375 -40.09 -3.80 -25.02
N TYR A 376 -40.73 -4.93 -24.76
CA TYR A 376 -41.86 -5.07 -23.85
C TYR A 376 -41.50 -5.73 -22.51
N SER A 377 -40.27 -6.18 -22.32
CA SER A 377 -39.71 -6.69 -21.07
C SER A 377 -38.95 -5.60 -20.34
#